data_0d1df9470d39b95bae1de3181b7ec10e
#
_entry.id   0d1df9470d39b95bae1de3181b7ec10e
#
_cell.length_a   1.000
_cell.length_b   1.000
_cell.length_c   1.000
_cell.angle_alpha   90.00
_cell.angle_beta   90.00
_cell.angle_gamma   90.00
#
_symmetry.space_group_name_H-M   'P 1'
#
loop_
_entity.id
_entity.type
_entity.pdbx_description
1 polymer ?
#
loop_
_entity_poly.entity_id
_entity_poly.type
_entity_poly.pdbx_seq_one_letter_code
_entity_poly.pdbx_strand_id
1 'polypeptide(L)'
;MRKILVGLVLTVVVSFYVFPISFTFLPHAINSKILVGVFGIVAFILNGIREKGIYFSEPTIVGAVMASLFSVWCLYSITGTSNYNTIYADYIVSYATWLAGAYGVYAALGLVYEKVDLEIITRYLALVGVFQCVTAVLIDNYGGVQSFVDRWMDLDQDFLHRGNRMYGIGAALDPGGIRFATILVMIAHQFSTNLNVRNNSLYQTSDLVAFATITIIGSVISRTTTIGAALGIAYIIIALFRMRRGGFVTLRMVRRFFWFILVMIGIVIAAVYFYRSSETFKEYVRFGFEAFFNWVETGEFRTDSTDVLMERMWKWPSDLHTWVFGQGTFGIYENNTDIGYCNFTLYCGLVGMVMFSIFFLYCHLVQNRKYKEFQITSWLLIALTFIVWVKVTTDIFFIDALLFCAVGDYEEATESTDSLLPKMMQLYNTKQNR
;
A
#
# COMPACT_ATOMS: atom_id res chain seq x y z
N MET A 1 9.09 0.41 29.16
CA MET A 1 10.09 1.08 28.32
C MET A 1 10.63 0.20 27.20
N ARG A 2 11.21 -1.00 27.48
CA ARG A 2 11.78 -1.90 26.45
C ARG A 2 10.81 -2.26 25.30
N LYS A 3 9.56 -2.62 25.61
CA LYS A 3 8.54 -2.98 24.59
C LYS A 3 8.18 -1.81 23.67
N ILE A 4 8.12 -0.59 24.21
CA ILE A 4 7.84 0.62 23.41
C ILE A 4 9.00 0.91 22.46
N LEU A 5 10.23 0.84 22.95
CA LEU A 5 11.43 1.06 22.14
C LEU A 5 11.51 0.05 20.98
N VAL A 6 11.29 -1.23 21.26
CA VAL A 6 11.24 -2.28 20.24
C VAL A 6 10.14 -2.00 19.21
N GLY A 7 8.94 -1.62 19.66
CA GLY A 7 7.84 -1.24 18.76
C GLY A 7 8.20 -0.06 17.85
N LEU A 8 8.90 0.96 18.38
CA LEU A 8 9.37 2.10 17.57
C LEU A 8 10.40 1.67 16.52
N VAL A 9 11.38 0.84 16.89
CA VAL A 9 12.38 0.32 15.95
C VAL A 9 11.71 -0.47 14.82
N LEU A 10 10.77 -1.36 15.15
CA LEU A 10 10.01 -2.10 14.15
C LEU A 10 9.19 -1.18 13.24
N THR A 11 8.58 -0.12 13.80
CA THR A 11 7.86 0.88 13.01
C THR A 11 8.79 1.57 12.00
N VAL A 12 10.04 1.88 12.38
CA VAL A 12 11.04 2.45 11.46
C VAL A 12 11.40 1.45 10.35
N VAL A 13 11.61 0.17 10.68
CA VAL A 13 11.91 -0.86 9.67
C VAL A 13 10.75 -1.00 8.68
N VAL A 14 9.51 -1.06 9.17
CA VAL A 14 8.32 -1.12 8.30
C VAL A 14 8.17 0.16 7.49
N SER A 15 8.48 1.34 8.07
CA SER A 15 8.47 2.62 7.36
C SER A 15 9.47 2.64 6.21
N PHE A 16 10.69 2.16 6.41
CA PHE A 16 11.73 2.07 5.39
C PHE A 16 11.35 1.17 4.22
N TYR A 17 10.54 0.18 4.48
CA TYR A 17 9.98 -0.68 3.45
C TYR A 17 8.82 0.00 2.72
N VAL A 18 7.79 0.45 3.46
CA VAL A 18 6.55 0.99 2.87
C VAL A 18 6.77 2.35 2.23
N PHE A 19 7.57 3.23 2.83
CA PHE A 19 7.93 4.55 2.34
C PHE A 19 9.45 4.62 2.14
N PRO A 20 9.97 4.04 1.03
CA PRO A 20 11.40 4.04 0.76
C PRO A 20 11.96 5.45 0.66
N ILE A 21 13.12 5.65 1.27
CA ILE A 21 13.88 6.89 1.23
C ILE A 21 15.29 6.63 0.71
N SER A 22 15.81 7.55 -0.07
CA SER A 22 17.22 7.60 -0.43
C SER A 22 17.96 8.50 0.56
N PHE A 23 19.20 8.14 0.91
CA PHE A 23 20.02 8.91 1.82
C PHE A 23 21.10 9.64 1.02
N THR A 24 21.35 10.91 1.37
CA THR A 24 22.36 11.76 0.68
C THR A 24 23.79 11.21 0.75
N PHE A 25 24.10 10.36 1.75
CA PHE A 25 25.40 9.72 1.93
C PHE A 25 25.53 8.35 1.24
N LEU A 26 24.46 7.84 0.61
CA LEU A 26 24.47 6.59 -0.16
C LEU A 26 24.34 6.89 -1.67
N PRO A 27 24.81 5.99 -2.54
CA PRO A 27 24.50 6.07 -3.96
C PRO A 27 22.99 6.13 -4.21
N HIS A 28 22.54 6.96 -5.15
CA HIS A 28 21.10 7.13 -5.47
C HIS A 28 20.36 5.82 -5.77
N ALA A 29 21.05 4.80 -6.27
CA ALA A 29 20.48 3.48 -6.51
C ALA A 29 20.11 2.72 -5.22
N ILE A 30 20.64 3.11 -4.06
CA ILE A 30 20.47 2.41 -2.77
C ILE A 30 19.51 3.21 -1.90
N ASN A 31 18.27 2.74 -1.80
CA ASN A 31 17.28 3.30 -0.89
C ASN A 31 17.03 2.36 0.31
N SER A 32 16.27 2.86 1.28
CA SER A 32 15.97 2.12 2.52
C SER A 32 15.27 0.78 2.28
N LYS A 33 14.44 0.65 1.23
CA LYS A 33 13.81 -0.62 0.84
C LYS A 33 14.87 -1.69 0.50
N ILE A 34 15.92 -1.31 -0.23
CA ILE A 34 17.02 -2.21 -0.56
C ILE A 34 17.78 -2.65 0.70
N LEU A 35 18.01 -1.73 1.64
CA LEU A 35 18.66 -2.09 2.92
C LEU A 35 17.82 -3.09 3.70
N VAL A 36 16.51 -2.90 3.80
CA VAL A 36 15.59 -3.87 4.41
C VAL A 36 15.58 -5.18 3.61
N GLY A 37 15.68 -5.10 2.27
CA GLY A 37 15.78 -6.27 1.39
C GLY A 37 17.04 -7.09 1.61
N VAL A 38 18.19 -6.45 1.76
CA VAL A 38 19.46 -7.14 2.10
C VAL A 38 19.33 -7.87 3.43
N PHE A 39 18.77 -7.21 4.46
CA PHE A 39 18.46 -7.86 5.73
C PHE A 39 17.52 -9.05 5.53
N GLY A 40 16.49 -8.91 4.70
CA GLY A 40 15.55 -9.97 4.37
C GLY A 40 16.21 -11.18 3.68
N ILE A 41 17.10 -10.95 2.72
CA ILE A 41 17.85 -12.03 2.06
C ILE A 41 18.73 -12.78 3.08
N VAL A 42 19.44 -12.05 3.93
CA VAL A 42 20.28 -12.67 4.97
C VAL A 42 19.42 -13.51 5.93
N ALA A 43 18.30 -12.96 6.40
CA ALA A 43 17.37 -13.66 7.27
C ALA A 43 16.79 -14.91 6.58
N PHE A 44 16.44 -14.82 5.29
CA PHE A 44 15.92 -15.93 4.50
C PHE A 44 16.94 -17.07 4.37
N ILE A 45 18.18 -16.74 4.06
CA ILE A 45 19.28 -17.73 3.98
C ILE A 45 19.52 -18.39 5.33
N LEU A 46 19.60 -17.61 6.41
CA LEU A 46 19.82 -18.13 7.77
C LEU A 46 18.68 -19.06 8.20
N ASN A 47 17.44 -18.69 7.88
CA ASN A 47 16.28 -19.54 8.16
C ASN A 47 16.34 -20.82 7.33
N GLY A 48 16.67 -20.76 6.04
CA GLY A 48 16.84 -21.92 5.17
C GLY A 48 17.92 -22.88 5.66
N ILE A 49 19.03 -22.38 6.22
CA ILE A 49 20.08 -23.21 6.85
C ILE A 49 19.55 -23.89 8.10
N ARG A 50 18.78 -23.18 8.92
CA ARG A 50 18.17 -23.69 10.16
C ARG A 50 17.16 -24.79 9.87
N GLU A 51 16.27 -24.57 8.91
CA GLU A 51 15.20 -25.50 8.51
C GLU A 51 15.70 -26.60 7.55
N LYS A 52 16.99 -26.57 7.17
CA LYS A 52 17.63 -27.50 6.21
C LYS A 52 16.94 -27.55 4.84
N GLY A 53 16.30 -26.46 4.44
CA GLY A 53 15.63 -26.33 3.16
C GLY A 53 15.26 -24.89 2.85
N ILE A 54 15.13 -24.55 1.58
CA ILE A 54 14.64 -23.25 1.11
C ILE A 54 13.30 -23.51 0.44
N TYR A 55 12.26 -22.87 0.96
CA TYR A 55 10.90 -23.03 0.46
C TYR A 55 10.39 -21.70 -0.09
N PHE A 56 9.82 -21.75 -1.29
CA PHE A 56 9.11 -20.62 -1.88
C PHE A 56 7.63 -20.97 -1.98
N SER A 57 6.77 -20.06 -1.55
CA SER A 57 5.34 -20.28 -1.71
C SER A 57 4.93 -20.25 -3.20
N GLU A 58 3.88 -20.98 -3.56
CA GLU A 58 3.32 -20.97 -4.93
C GLU A 58 3.10 -19.55 -5.45
N PRO A 59 2.47 -18.62 -4.69
CA PRO A 59 2.28 -17.24 -5.15
C PRO A 59 3.59 -16.51 -5.49
N THR A 60 4.65 -16.76 -4.74
CA THR A 60 5.96 -16.17 -4.99
C THR A 60 6.55 -16.66 -6.31
N ILE A 61 6.46 -17.96 -6.59
CA ILE A 61 7.00 -18.54 -7.82
C ILE A 61 6.20 -18.08 -9.04
N VAL A 62 4.87 -18.20 -8.99
CA VAL A 62 4.01 -17.80 -10.10
C VAL A 62 4.13 -16.30 -10.37
N GLY A 63 4.16 -15.47 -9.32
CA GLY A 63 4.41 -14.03 -9.46
C GLY A 63 5.76 -13.72 -10.10
N ALA A 64 6.84 -14.45 -9.74
CA ALA A 64 8.16 -14.29 -10.35
C ALA A 64 8.14 -14.64 -11.84
N VAL A 65 7.45 -15.72 -12.22
CA VAL A 65 7.30 -16.10 -13.64
C VAL A 65 6.56 -15.02 -14.41
N MET A 66 5.44 -14.51 -13.88
CA MET A 66 4.66 -13.46 -14.54
C MET A 66 5.44 -12.14 -14.65
N ALA A 67 6.14 -11.73 -13.60
CA ALA A 67 7.00 -10.55 -13.61
C ALA A 67 8.16 -10.70 -14.62
N SER A 68 8.75 -11.90 -14.72
CA SER A 68 9.80 -12.19 -15.71
C SER A 68 9.28 -12.10 -17.15
N LEU A 69 8.11 -12.69 -17.42
CA LEU A 69 7.47 -12.62 -18.74
C LEU A 69 7.17 -11.17 -19.14
N PHE A 70 6.66 -10.38 -18.20
CA PHE A 70 6.42 -8.95 -18.42
C PHE A 70 7.72 -8.19 -18.68
N SER A 71 8.79 -8.44 -17.91
CA SER A 71 10.10 -7.81 -18.13
C SER A 71 10.67 -8.16 -19.52
N VAL A 72 10.57 -9.42 -19.94
CA VAL A 72 11.02 -9.87 -21.27
C VAL A 72 10.22 -9.18 -22.38
N TRP A 73 8.90 -9.04 -22.20
CA TRP A 73 8.07 -8.30 -23.14
C TRP A 73 8.47 -6.83 -23.24
N CYS A 74 8.69 -6.16 -22.10
CA CYS A 74 9.15 -4.77 -22.08
C CYS A 74 10.54 -4.62 -22.73
N LEU A 75 11.44 -5.57 -22.49
CA LEU A 75 12.76 -5.60 -23.13
C LEU A 75 12.63 -5.71 -24.66
N TYR A 76 11.69 -6.53 -25.16
CA TYR A 76 11.39 -6.62 -26.58
C TYR A 76 10.91 -5.26 -27.14
N SER A 77 9.98 -4.58 -26.44
CA SER A 77 9.45 -3.27 -26.85
C SER A 77 10.54 -2.20 -26.97
N ILE A 78 11.44 -2.09 -25.98
CA ILE A 78 12.52 -1.09 -26.00
C ILE A 78 13.61 -1.40 -27.03
N THR A 79 13.96 -2.67 -27.24
CA THR A 79 14.98 -3.06 -28.21
C THR A 79 14.49 -2.89 -29.64
N GLY A 80 13.21 -3.18 -29.89
CA GLY A 80 12.60 -3.01 -31.24
C GLY A 80 12.53 -1.55 -31.70
N THR A 81 12.54 -0.59 -30.78
CA THR A 81 12.48 0.85 -31.08
C THR A 81 13.79 1.59 -30.85
N SER A 82 14.87 0.88 -30.52
CA SER A 82 16.15 1.49 -30.13
C SER A 82 16.05 2.50 -28.98
N ASN A 83 15.04 2.36 -28.14
CA ASN A 83 14.89 3.15 -26.94
C ASN A 83 15.45 2.36 -25.74
N TYR A 84 16.19 3.03 -24.87
CA TYR A 84 16.89 2.38 -23.75
C TYR A 84 16.27 2.69 -22.38
N ASN A 85 15.00 3.09 -22.34
CA ASN A 85 14.30 3.32 -21.07
C ASN A 85 13.92 1.97 -20.45
N THR A 86 14.65 1.55 -19.41
CA THR A 86 14.50 0.20 -18.79
C THR A 86 13.49 0.13 -17.66
N ILE A 87 12.73 1.19 -17.38
CA ILE A 87 11.90 1.36 -16.17
C ILE A 87 10.98 0.16 -15.85
N TYR A 88 10.49 -0.55 -16.87
CA TYR A 88 9.70 -1.78 -16.68
C TYR A 88 10.37 -3.02 -17.30
N ALA A 89 11.42 -2.85 -18.08
CA ALA A 89 12.19 -3.98 -18.58
C ALA A 89 12.94 -4.71 -17.44
N ASP A 90 13.24 -4.01 -16.35
CA ASP A 90 13.83 -4.55 -15.13
C ASP A 90 12.80 -4.84 -14.00
N TYR A 91 11.50 -4.95 -14.33
CA TYR A 91 10.46 -5.15 -13.35
C TYR A 91 10.66 -6.39 -12.46
N ILE A 92 11.27 -7.44 -12.99
CA ILE A 92 11.63 -8.62 -12.17
C ILE A 92 12.58 -8.28 -11.02
N VAL A 93 13.48 -7.31 -11.20
CA VAL A 93 14.37 -6.82 -10.13
C VAL A 93 13.56 -6.06 -9.08
N SER A 94 12.62 -5.23 -9.51
CA SER A 94 11.69 -4.53 -8.62
C SER A 94 10.85 -5.53 -7.81
N TYR A 95 10.29 -6.55 -8.47
CA TYR A 95 9.57 -7.66 -7.84
C TYR A 95 10.40 -8.35 -6.75
N ALA A 96 11.62 -8.79 -7.10
CA ALA A 96 12.52 -9.45 -6.17
C ALA A 96 12.91 -8.56 -4.99
N THR A 97 13.14 -7.27 -5.24
CA THR A 97 13.49 -6.29 -4.21
C THR A 97 12.33 -6.07 -3.22
N TRP A 98 11.09 -5.98 -3.72
CA TRP A 98 9.91 -5.87 -2.87
C TRP A 98 9.69 -7.12 -2.03
N LEU A 99 9.87 -8.31 -2.59
CA LEU A 99 9.76 -9.57 -1.84
C LEU A 99 10.85 -9.70 -0.78
N ALA A 100 12.10 -9.40 -1.13
CA ALA A 100 13.20 -9.41 -0.17
C ALA A 100 12.95 -8.44 0.98
N GLY A 101 12.48 -7.22 0.67
CA GLY A 101 12.10 -6.23 1.69
C GLY A 101 10.93 -6.69 2.55
N ALA A 102 9.91 -7.29 1.95
CA ALA A 102 8.75 -7.85 2.66
C ALA A 102 9.18 -8.96 3.64
N TYR A 103 10.05 -9.86 3.19
CA TYR A 103 10.61 -10.88 4.07
C TYR A 103 11.46 -10.29 5.18
N GLY A 104 12.20 -9.20 4.91
CA GLY A 104 12.94 -8.46 5.94
C GLY A 104 12.03 -7.88 7.01
N VAL A 105 10.91 -7.28 6.62
CA VAL A 105 9.86 -6.82 7.56
C VAL A 105 9.30 -8.00 8.36
N TYR A 106 8.92 -9.08 7.67
CA TYR A 106 8.37 -10.27 8.26
C TYR A 106 9.32 -10.88 9.30
N ALA A 107 10.60 -11.07 8.94
CA ALA A 107 11.63 -11.57 9.84
C ALA A 107 11.87 -10.65 11.05
N ALA A 108 11.88 -9.32 10.84
CA ALA A 108 12.03 -8.37 11.94
C ALA A 108 10.85 -8.44 12.92
N LEU A 109 9.62 -8.52 12.42
CA LEU A 109 8.43 -8.72 13.25
C LEU A 109 8.48 -10.07 13.98
N GLY A 110 8.92 -11.14 13.33
CA GLY A 110 9.10 -12.48 13.88
C GLY A 110 10.10 -12.58 15.05
N LEU A 111 11.01 -11.59 15.20
CA LEU A 111 11.88 -11.51 16.39
C LEU A 111 11.10 -11.17 17.67
N VAL A 112 9.90 -10.62 17.55
CA VAL A 112 9.11 -10.12 18.68
C VAL A 112 7.79 -10.84 18.83
N TYR A 113 7.18 -11.23 17.72
CA TYR A 113 5.90 -11.91 17.67
C TYR A 113 6.09 -13.36 17.28
N GLU A 114 5.52 -14.29 18.03
CA GLU A 114 5.55 -15.73 17.73
C GLU A 114 4.91 -16.06 16.38
N LYS A 115 3.90 -15.28 15.99
CA LYS A 115 3.20 -15.38 14.71
C LYS A 115 2.97 -14.00 14.13
N VAL A 116 3.41 -13.80 12.90
CA VAL A 116 3.20 -12.57 12.14
C VAL A 116 2.01 -12.77 11.21
N ASP A 117 0.86 -12.28 11.64
CA ASP A 117 -0.39 -12.37 10.89
C ASP A 117 -0.80 -11.03 10.27
N LEU A 118 -1.90 -11.05 9.51
CA LEU A 118 -2.46 -9.88 8.85
C LEU A 118 -2.81 -8.76 9.86
N GLU A 119 -3.19 -9.11 11.09
CA GLU A 119 -3.50 -8.14 12.14
C GLU A 119 -2.25 -7.33 12.54
N ILE A 120 -1.13 -8.02 12.79
CA ILE A 120 0.14 -7.39 13.16
C ILE A 120 0.65 -6.52 12.02
N ILE A 121 0.64 -7.04 10.79
CA ILE A 121 1.05 -6.28 9.60
C ILE A 121 0.22 -5.01 9.47
N THR A 122 -1.11 -5.11 9.54
CA THR A 122 -2.00 -3.94 9.40
C THR A 122 -1.80 -2.92 10.52
N ARG A 123 -1.55 -3.36 11.74
CA ARG A 123 -1.23 -2.46 12.87
C ARG A 123 0.04 -1.66 12.62
N TYR A 124 1.10 -2.31 12.13
CA TYR A 124 2.33 -1.59 11.80
C TYR A 124 2.18 -0.69 10.57
N LEU A 125 1.40 -1.08 9.56
CA LEU A 125 1.04 -0.20 8.46
C LEU A 125 0.29 1.06 8.94
N ALA A 126 -0.67 0.90 9.85
CA ALA A 126 -1.39 2.01 10.46
C ALA A 126 -0.45 2.94 11.27
N LEU A 127 0.44 2.36 12.10
CA LEU A 127 1.44 3.11 12.86
C LEU A 127 2.38 3.89 11.94
N VAL A 128 2.85 3.26 10.86
CA VAL A 128 3.72 3.92 9.87
C VAL A 128 2.97 5.03 9.14
N GLY A 129 1.72 4.81 8.75
CA GLY A 129 0.91 5.85 8.12
C GLY A 129 0.74 7.08 9.03
N VAL A 130 0.43 6.87 10.32
CA VAL A 130 0.33 7.94 11.31
C VAL A 130 1.70 8.60 11.54
N PHE A 131 2.78 7.83 11.65
CA PHE A 131 4.14 8.36 11.79
C PHE A 131 4.50 9.28 10.63
N GLN A 132 4.23 8.90 9.39
CA GLN A 132 4.46 9.73 8.21
C GLN A 132 3.62 11.02 8.23
N CYS A 133 2.38 10.95 8.66
CA CYS A 133 1.52 12.12 8.82
C CYS A 133 2.05 13.09 9.89
N VAL A 134 2.46 12.56 11.05
CA VAL A 134 3.02 13.36 12.13
C VAL A 134 4.34 14.01 11.70
N THR A 135 5.22 13.26 11.05
CA THR A 135 6.50 13.80 10.55
C THR A 135 6.27 14.87 9.48
N ALA A 136 5.28 14.71 8.60
CA ALA A 136 4.92 15.74 7.63
C ALA A 136 4.52 17.06 8.30
N VAL A 137 3.68 17.00 9.34
CA VAL A 137 3.31 18.19 10.11
C VAL A 137 4.51 18.80 10.83
N LEU A 138 5.42 17.97 11.36
CA LEU A 138 6.64 18.48 12.01
C LEU A 138 7.60 19.14 11.01
N ILE A 139 7.79 18.55 9.84
CA ILE A 139 8.63 19.12 8.76
C ILE A 139 8.07 20.48 8.33
N ASP A 140 6.77 20.56 8.13
CA ASP A 140 6.09 21.76 7.64
C ASP A 140 6.12 22.93 8.66
N ASN A 141 6.02 22.62 9.96
CA ASN A 141 5.92 23.65 11.01
C ASN A 141 7.25 23.98 11.69
N TYR A 142 8.29 23.14 11.57
CA TYR A 142 9.56 23.35 12.26
C TYR A 142 10.75 23.31 11.28
N GLY A 143 11.28 24.50 10.93
CA GLY A 143 12.41 24.63 9.99
C GLY A 143 13.67 23.85 10.38
N GLY A 144 13.89 23.58 11.69
CA GLY A 144 14.98 22.73 12.15
C GLY A 144 14.78 21.25 11.79
N VAL A 145 13.54 20.76 11.84
CA VAL A 145 13.19 19.40 11.41
C VAL A 145 13.29 19.28 9.89
N GLN A 146 12.78 20.28 9.17
CA GLN A 146 12.91 20.36 7.72
C GLN A 146 14.37 20.33 7.28
N SER A 147 15.22 21.20 7.83
CA SER A 147 16.65 21.26 7.50
C SER A 147 17.38 19.95 7.84
N PHE A 148 16.98 19.25 8.90
CA PHE A 148 17.52 17.93 9.21
C PHE A 148 17.14 16.89 8.17
N VAL A 149 15.87 16.82 7.79
CA VAL A 149 15.36 15.87 6.77
C VAL A 149 16.03 16.16 5.43
N ASP A 150 16.05 17.41 5.00
CA ASP A 150 16.61 17.83 3.72
C ASP A 150 18.13 17.59 3.61
N ARG A 151 18.83 17.62 4.74
CA ARG A 151 20.26 17.33 4.78
C ARG A 151 20.59 15.85 4.62
N TRP A 152 19.78 14.97 5.18
CA TRP A 152 20.09 13.54 5.25
C TRP A 152 19.33 12.67 4.27
N MET A 153 18.25 13.20 3.70
CA MET A 153 17.39 12.47 2.79
C MET A 153 17.39 13.13 1.43
N ASP A 154 17.60 12.31 0.41
CA ASP A 154 17.50 12.73 -0.98
C ASP A 154 16.04 12.66 -1.41
N LEU A 155 15.36 13.76 -1.20
CA LEU A 155 14.00 14.02 -1.68
C LEU A 155 14.12 15.00 -2.84
N ASP A 156 13.21 14.97 -3.81
CA ASP A 156 13.16 16.01 -4.85
C ASP A 156 12.69 17.34 -4.23
N GLN A 157 13.59 17.93 -3.43
CA GLN A 157 13.35 19.09 -2.59
C GLN A 157 12.95 20.30 -3.41
N ASP A 158 13.63 20.52 -4.54
CA ASP A 158 13.32 21.65 -5.42
C ASP A 158 11.88 21.63 -5.90
N PHE A 159 11.37 20.46 -6.24
CA PHE A 159 9.99 20.28 -6.68
C PHE A 159 8.99 20.43 -5.50
N LEU A 160 9.32 19.87 -4.34
CA LEU A 160 8.46 19.92 -3.16
C LEU A 160 8.34 21.36 -2.61
N HIS A 161 9.47 22.07 -2.52
CA HIS A 161 9.49 23.46 -2.03
C HIS A 161 8.84 24.45 -2.99
N ARG A 162 9.08 24.32 -4.32
CA ARG A 162 8.42 25.19 -5.31
C ARG A 162 6.90 25.02 -5.30
N GLY A 163 6.42 23.81 -5.04
CA GLY A 163 4.99 23.51 -4.98
C GLY A 163 4.32 23.81 -3.63
N ASN A 164 5.06 24.30 -2.62
CA ASN A 164 4.62 24.48 -1.23
C ASN A 164 3.79 23.26 -0.74
N ARG A 165 4.32 22.04 -0.99
CA ARG A 165 3.62 20.79 -0.70
C ARG A 165 4.11 20.19 0.60
N MET A 166 3.16 19.78 1.44
CA MET A 166 3.46 19.00 2.63
C MET A 166 4.02 17.62 2.23
N TYR A 167 5.06 17.16 2.93
CA TYR A 167 5.68 15.85 2.71
C TYR A 167 6.16 15.23 4.02
N GLY A 168 6.16 13.90 4.09
CA GLY A 168 6.71 13.14 5.21
C GLY A 168 8.09 12.56 4.88
N ILE A 169 8.59 11.71 5.74
CA ILE A 169 9.85 11.00 5.54
C ILE A 169 9.62 9.83 4.55
N GLY A 170 9.77 10.11 3.24
CA GLY A 170 9.47 9.17 2.16
C GLY A 170 8.01 9.14 1.71
N ALA A 171 7.12 9.87 2.38
CA ALA A 171 5.74 10.04 1.98
C ALA A 171 5.56 11.38 1.28
N ALA A 172 5.67 11.39 -0.04
CA ALA A 172 5.49 12.58 -0.85
C ALA A 172 4.72 12.24 -2.13
N LEU A 173 4.00 13.25 -2.68
CA LEU A 173 3.33 13.17 -3.97
C LEU A 173 2.43 11.92 -4.14
N ASP A 174 2.18 11.51 -5.38
CA ASP A 174 1.31 10.39 -5.68
C ASP A 174 1.81 9.04 -5.17
N PRO A 175 3.10 8.69 -5.21
CA PRO A 175 3.58 7.46 -4.59
C PRO A 175 3.29 7.37 -3.10
N GLY A 176 3.41 8.47 -2.36
CA GLY A 176 3.02 8.55 -0.95
C GLY A 176 1.51 8.38 -0.76
N GLY A 177 0.71 9.08 -1.58
CA GLY A 177 -0.75 8.99 -1.55
C GLY A 177 -1.30 7.60 -1.79
N ILE A 178 -0.71 6.85 -2.73
CA ILE A 178 -1.09 5.47 -3.04
C ILE A 178 -0.80 4.54 -1.87
N ARG A 179 0.32 4.70 -1.19
CA ARG A 179 0.64 3.93 0.00
C ARG A 179 -0.33 4.23 1.14
N PHE A 180 -0.67 5.50 1.37
CA PHE A 180 -1.71 5.87 2.32
C PHE A 180 -3.07 5.27 1.93
N ALA A 181 -3.45 5.34 0.63
CA ALA A 181 -4.69 4.76 0.15
C ALA A 181 -4.76 3.24 0.43
N THR A 182 -3.67 2.52 0.16
CA THR A 182 -3.56 1.08 0.46
C THR A 182 -3.68 0.80 1.96
N ILE A 183 -2.99 1.59 2.80
CA ILE A 183 -3.06 1.47 4.26
C ILE A 183 -4.50 1.69 4.76
N LEU A 184 -5.21 2.68 4.23
CA LEU A 184 -6.61 2.95 4.59
C LEU A 184 -7.53 1.77 4.27
N VAL A 185 -7.36 1.12 3.11
CA VAL A 185 -8.12 -0.09 2.75
C VAL A 185 -7.80 -1.23 3.73
N MET A 186 -6.53 -1.40 4.13
CA MET A 186 -6.12 -2.43 5.09
C MET A 186 -6.68 -2.16 6.51
N ILE A 187 -6.67 -0.92 6.98
CA ILE A 187 -7.29 -0.53 8.26
C ILE A 187 -8.80 -0.81 8.22
N ALA A 188 -9.48 -0.46 7.11
CA ALA A 188 -10.90 -0.72 6.95
C ALA A 188 -11.22 -2.22 6.96
N HIS A 189 -10.37 -3.06 6.36
CA HIS A 189 -10.44 -4.52 6.47
C HIS A 189 -10.35 -4.97 7.93
N GLN A 190 -9.29 -4.58 8.63
CA GLN A 190 -9.07 -4.97 10.03
C GLN A 190 -10.22 -4.56 10.93
N PHE A 191 -10.67 -3.32 10.83
CA PHE A 191 -11.81 -2.80 11.59
C PHE A 191 -13.10 -3.58 11.34
N SER A 192 -13.31 -4.04 10.10
CA SER A 192 -14.55 -4.71 9.69
C SER A 192 -14.56 -6.19 10.00
N THR A 193 -13.44 -6.90 9.87
CA THR A 193 -13.38 -8.38 9.92
C THR A 193 -12.74 -8.93 11.18
N ASN A 194 -11.75 -8.26 11.75
CA ASN A 194 -10.96 -8.82 12.84
C ASN A 194 -11.75 -8.88 14.17
N LEU A 195 -11.89 -10.10 14.71
CA LEU A 195 -12.63 -10.34 15.95
C LEU A 195 -11.94 -9.72 17.19
N ASN A 196 -10.60 -9.69 17.22
CA ASN A 196 -9.86 -9.10 18.33
C ASN A 196 -10.08 -7.59 18.38
N VAL A 197 -9.99 -6.92 17.23
CA VAL A 197 -10.30 -5.49 17.09
C VAL A 197 -11.77 -5.25 17.44
N ARG A 198 -12.66 -6.09 16.93
CA ARG A 198 -14.10 -6.00 17.22
C ARG A 198 -14.47 -6.15 18.68
N ASN A 199 -13.69 -6.83 19.49
CA ASN A 199 -13.95 -7.06 20.91
C ASN A 199 -13.21 -6.10 21.84
N ASN A 200 -12.21 -5.37 21.33
CA ASN A 200 -11.39 -4.44 22.12
C ASN A 200 -11.62 -3.00 21.67
N SER A 201 -12.22 -2.19 22.55
CA SER A 201 -12.52 -0.78 22.26
C SER A 201 -11.24 0.06 21.99
N LEU A 202 -10.12 -0.26 22.64
CA LEU A 202 -8.86 0.45 22.44
C LEU A 202 -8.34 0.25 21.02
N TYR A 203 -8.36 -1.00 20.52
CA TYR A 203 -7.93 -1.29 19.15
C TYR A 203 -8.86 -0.65 18.11
N GLN A 204 -10.18 -0.65 18.36
CA GLN A 204 -11.13 0.06 17.50
C GLN A 204 -10.84 1.55 17.43
N THR A 205 -10.62 2.18 18.59
CA THR A 205 -10.32 3.62 18.65
C THR A 205 -9.00 3.93 17.97
N SER A 206 -7.96 3.10 18.16
CA SER A 206 -6.67 3.30 17.50
C SER A 206 -6.77 3.22 15.97
N ASP A 207 -7.51 2.24 15.45
CA ASP A 207 -7.73 2.09 14.01
C ASP A 207 -8.52 3.27 13.43
N LEU A 208 -9.55 3.75 14.15
CA LEU A 208 -10.32 4.92 13.73
C LEU A 208 -9.49 6.21 13.75
N VAL A 209 -8.69 6.41 14.79
CA VAL A 209 -7.79 7.57 14.89
C VAL A 209 -6.75 7.51 13.77
N ALA A 210 -6.15 6.34 13.52
CA ALA A 210 -5.20 6.17 12.43
C ALA A 210 -5.85 6.45 11.07
N PHE A 211 -7.03 5.86 10.81
CA PHE A 211 -7.80 6.09 9.58
C PHE A 211 -8.09 7.57 9.36
N ALA A 212 -8.57 8.27 10.39
CA ALA A 212 -8.88 9.68 10.34
C ALA A 212 -7.63 10.56 10.10
N THR A 213 -6.55 10.30 10.85
CA THR A 213 -5.29 11.04 10.73
C THR A 213 -4.71 10.89 9.31
N ILE A 214 -4.65 9.66 8.80
CA ILE A 214 -4.13 9.38 7.45
C ILE A 214 -5.06 10.00 6.39
N THR A 215 -6.39 9.93 6.58
CA THR A 215 -7.33 10.54 5.63
C THR A 215 -7.12 12.05 5.53
N ILE A 216 -7.01 12.75 6.66
CA ILE A 216 -6.92 14.21 6.66
C ILE A 216 -5.53 14.65 6.19
N ILE A 217 -4.47 14.24 6.89
CA ILE A 217 -3.11 14.72 6.62
C ILE A 217 -2.56 14.09 5.35
N GLY A 218 -2.79 12.80 5.14
CA GLY A 218 -2.38 12.11 3.91
C GLY A 218 -3.01 12.70 2.65
N SER A 219 -4.26 13.22 2.72
CA SER A 219 -4.91 13.89 1.59
C SER A 219 -4.29 15.27 1.30
N VAL A 220 -3.74 15.93 2.30
CA VAL A 220 -2.96 17.16 2.13
C VAL A 220 -1.61 16.86 1.47
N ILE A 221 -0.96 15.74 1.84
CA ILE A 221 0.28 15.29 1.19
C ILE A 221 0.01 14.89 -0.27
N SER A 222 -1.04 14.11 -0.50
CA SER A 222 -1.47 13.71 -1.85
C SER A 222 -2.97 13.42 -1.89
N ARG A 223 -3.67 14.06 -2.84
CA ARG A 223 -5.11 13.84 -3.10
C ARG A 223 -5.46 12.39 -3.40
N THR A 224 -4.51 11.60 -3.90
CA THR A 224 -4.70 10.16 -4.16
C THR A 224 -5.08 9.38 -2.91
N THR A 225 -4.72 9.88 -1.71
CA THR A 225 -5.13 9.31 -0.42
C THR A 225 -6.66 9.30 -0.26
N THR A 226 -7.38 10.31 -0.80
CA THR A 226 -8.85 10.36 -0.72
C THR A 226 -9.53 9.19 -1.41
N ILE A 227 -8.91 8.61 -2.44
CA ILE A 227 -9.41 7.40 -3.13
C ILE A 227 -9.43 6.23 -2.14
N GLY A 228 -8.33 6.03 -1.41
CA GLY A 228 -8.26 4.99 -0.37
C GLY A 228 -9.24 5.22 0.77
N ALA A 229 -9.45 6.48 1.18
CA ALA A 229 -10.44 6.84 2.18
C ALA A 229 -11.87 6.48 1.71
N ALA A 230 -12.23 6.83 0.47
CA ALA A 230 -13.52 6.50 -0.11
C ALA A 230 -13.74 4.98 -0.21
N LEU A 231 -12.74 4.24 -0.69
CA LEU A 231 -12.79 2.77 -0.76
C LEU A 231 -12.88 2.14 0.64
N GLY A 232 -12.13 2.65 1.61
CA GLY A 232 -12.19 2.17 3.00
C GLY A 232 -13.55 2.42 3.66
N ILE A 233 -14.13 3.61 3.47
CA ILE A 233 -15.48 3.93 3.95
C ILE A 233 -16.52 3.02 3.27
N ALA A 234 -16.43 2.84 1.95
CA ALA A 234 -17.32 1.94 1.21
C ALA A 234 -17.20 0.50 1.75
N TYR A 235 -15.99 0.05 2.09
CA TYR A 235 -15.78 -1.25 2.71
C TYR A 235 -16.50 -1.38 4.06
N ILE A 236 -16.31 -0.41 4.96
CA ILE A 236 -16.97 -0.41 6.27
C ILE A 236 -18.50 -0.49 6.10
N ILE A 237 -19.04 0.30 5.15
CA ILE A 237 -20.48 0.30 4.84
C ILE A 237 -20.93 -1.08 4.31
N ILE A 238 -20.21 -1.66 3.34
CA ILE A 238 -20.54 -3.00 2.79
C ILE A 238 -20.47 -4.07 3.89
N ALA A 239 -19.46 -4.03 4.75
CA ALA A 239 -19.32 -4.96 5.85
C ALA A 239 -20.50 -4.87 6.83
N LEU A 240 -20.97 -3.66 7.13
CA LEU A 240 -22.17 -3.43 7.95
C LEU A 240 -23.43 -4.05 7.33
N PHE A 241 -23.62 -3.87 6.01
CA PHE A 241 -24.78 -4.47 5.30
C PHE A 241 -24.70 -5.99 5.21
N ARG A 242 -23.50 -6.57 5.03
CA ARG A 242 -23.33 -8.04 5.04
C ARG A 242 -23.66 -8.66 6.38
N MET A 243 -23.25 -8.02 7.47
CA MET A 243 -23.58 -8.48 8.83
C MET A 243 -25.09 -8.46 9.08
N ARG A 244 -25.85 -7.55 8.46
CA ARG A 244 -27.32 -7.48 8.56
C ARG A 244 -28.03 -8.69 7.93
N ARG A 245 -27.46 -9.27 6.87
CA ARG A 245 -28.06 -10.46 6.20
C ARG A 245 -28.02 -11.74 7.06
N GLY A 246 -27.17 -11.79 8.10
CA GLY A 246 -27.11 -12.89 9.08
C GLY A 246 -28.13 -12.83 10.21
N GLY A 247 -29.12 -11.91 10.18
CA GLY A 247 -30.35 -11.98 10.97
C GLY A 247 -30.42 -11.13 12.25
N PHE A 248 -29.32 -10.66 12.85
CA PHE A 248 -29.40 -9.84 14.06
C PHE A 248 -28.39 -8.70 14.08
N VAL A 249 -28.88 -7.47 14.13
CA VAL A 249 -28.08 -6.29 14.45
C VAL A 249 -27.82 -6.30 15.96
N THR A 250 -26.61 -6.63 16.37
CA THR A 250 -26.29 -6.62 17.81
C THR A 250 -26.13 -5.17 18.30
N LEU A 251 -26.52 -4.91 19.54
CA LEU A 251 -26.39 -3.61 20.20
C LEU A 251 -24.92 -3.11 20.18
N ARG A 252 -23.96 -4.04 20.23
CA ARG A 252 -22.50 -3.72 20.08
C ARG A 252 -22.17 -3.11 18.71
N MET A 253 -22.81 -3.58 17.66
CA MET A 253 -22.61 -3.11 16.29
C MET A 253 -23.16 -1.70 16.10
N VAL A 254 -24.38 -1.44 16.62
CA VAL A 254 -25.00 -0.11 16.63
C VAL A 254 -24.10 0.88 17.41
N ARG A 255 -23.62 0.48 18.58
CA ARG A 255 -22.72 1.29 19.40
C ARG A 255 -21.42 1.65 18.66
N ARG A 256 -20.81 0.72 17.91
CA ARG A 256 -19.59 0.97 17.12
C ARG A 256 -19.82 1.98 16.00
N PHE A 257 -20.91 1.77 15.25
CA PHE A 257 -21.29 2.70 14.19
C PHE A 257 -21.56 4.09 14.75
N PHE A 258 -22.21 4.17 15.89
CA PHE A 258 -22.43 5.42 16.62
C PHE A 258 -21.10 6.08 17.00
N TRP A 259 -20.14 5.35 17.57
CA TRP A 259 -18.82 5.87 17.90
C TRP A 259 -18.03 6.31 16.66
N PHE A 260 -18.09 5.54 15.57
CA PHE A 260 -17.47 5.92 14.30
C PHE A 260 -18.05 7.26 13.80
N ILE A 261 -19.37 7.39 13.74
CA ILE A 261 -20.02 8.63 13.35
C ILE A 261 -19.63 9.78 14.28
N LEU A 262 -19.63 9.55 15.58
CA LEU A 262 -19.31 10.59 16.57
C LEU A 262 -17.87 11.06 16.44
N VAL A 263 -16.91 10.17 16.21
CA VAL A 263 -15.52 10.51 15.92
C VAL A 263 -15.42 11.28 14.60
N MET A 264 -16.09 10.85 13.53
CA MET A 264 -16.11 11.55 12.25
C MET A 264 -16.71 12.96 12.39
N ILE A 265 -17.80 13.12 13.14
CA ILE A 265 -18.39 14.45 13.43
C ILE A 265 -17.40 15.30 14.22
N GLY A 266 -16.73 14.76 15.23
CA GLY A 266 -15.72 15.47 16.01
C GLY A 266 -14.56 15.97 15.14
N ILE A 267 -14.10 15.14 14.21
CA ILE A 267 -13.06 15.50 13.24
C ILE A 267 -13.54 16.62 12.32
N VAL A 268 -14.77 16.55 11.80
CA VAL A 268 -15.34 17.58 10.93
C VAL A 268 -15.49 18.91 11.71
N ILE A 269 -15.94 18.87 12.96
CA ILE A 269 -16.04 20.06 13.80
C ILE A 269 -14.66 20.69 14.03
N ALA A 270 -13.65 19.87 14.36
CA ALA A 270 -12.28 20.36 14.53
C ALA A 270 -11.73 20.94 13.21
N ALA A 271 -11.94 20.25 12.09
CA ALA A 271 -11.54 20.73 10.77
C ALA A 271 -12.20 22.08 10.43
N VAL A 272 -13.50 22.26 10.69
CA VAL A 272 -14.21 23.53 10.48
C VAL A 272 -13.68 24.64 11.39
N TYR A 273 -13.36 24.32 12.64
CA TYR A 273 -12.76 25.28 13.57
C TYR A 273 -11.40 25.78 13.06
N PHE A 274 -10.48 24.86 12.70
CA PHE A 274 -9.16 25.21 12.16
C PHE A 274 -9.25 25.87 10.79
N TYR A 275 -10.19 25.48 9.94
CA TYR A 275 -10.45 26.13 8.65
C TYR A 275 -10.83 27.61 8.79
N ARG A 276 -11.51 27.98 9.89
CA ARG A 276 -11.90 29.35 10.18
C ARG A 276 -10.83 30.17 10.89
N SER A 277 -9.90 29.50 11.59
CA SER A 277 -8.92 30.16 12.46
C SER A 277 -7.52 30.24 11.85
N SER A 278 -7.21 29.49 10.79
CA SER A 278 -5.88 29.42 10.17
C SER A 278 -5.98 29.46 8.65
N GLU A 279 -5.42 30.49 8.02
CA GLU A 279 -5.38 30.60 6.55
C GLU A 279 -4.54 29.46 5.94
N THR A 280 -3.39 29.11 6.53
CA THR A 280 -2.56 27.99 6.07
C THR A 280 -3.32 26.67 6.10
N PHE A 281 -4.04 26.40 7.20
CA PHE A 281 -4.87 25.18 7.29
C PHE A 281 -6.00 25.18 6.26
N LYS A 282 -6.59 26.33 6.00
CA LYS A 282 -7.62 26.51 4.98
C LYS A 282 -7.10 26.19 3.57
N GLU A 283 -5.90 26.68 3.22
CA GLU A 283 -5.26 26.36 1.94
C GLU A 283 -4.99 24.85 1.81
N TYR A 284 -4.46 24.21 2.84
CA TYR A 284 -4.20 22.76 2.85
C TYR A 284 -5.47 21.94 2.71
N VAL A 285 -6.54 22.28 3.43
CA VAL A 285 -7.82 21.57 3.34
C VAL A 285 -8.45 21.78 1.96
N ARG A 286 -8.40 23.01 1.43
CA ARG A 286 -8.89 23.29 0.06
C ARG A 286 -8.10 22.51 -0.97
N PHE A 287 -6.78 22.42 -0.83
CA PHE A 287 -5.95 21.60 -1.72
C PHE A 287 -6.30 20.10 -1.63
N GLY A 288 -6.34 19.54 -0.43
CA GLY A 288 -6.58 18.09 -0.22
C GLY A 288 -7.98 17.64 -0.67
N PHE A 289 -8.98 18.51 -0.52
CA PHE A 289 -10.39 18.22 -0.80
C PHE A 289 -10.99 19.14 -1.89
N GLU A 290 -10.16 19.60 -2.81
CA GLU A 290 -10.53 20.55 -3.86
C GLU A 290 -11.75 20.13 -4.66
N ALA A 291 -11.83 18.85 -5.10
CA ALA A 291 -13.00 18.37 -5.85
C ALA A 291 -14.31 18.50 -5.07
N PHE A 292 -14.27 18.32 -3.74
CA PHE A 292 -15.44 18.48 -2.89
C PHE A 292 -15.84 19.95 -2.76
N PHE A 293 -14.86 20.86 -2.57
CA PHE A 293 -15.14 22.30 -2.51
C PHE A 293 -15.69 22.81 -3.84
N ASN A 294 -15.09 22.43 -4.96
CA ASN A 294 -15.57 22.81 -6.28
C ASN A 294 -17.01 22.28 -6.52
N TRP A 295 -17.28 21.04 -6.11
CA TRP A 295 -18.65 20.50 -6.23
C TRP A 295 -19.68 21.30 -5.41
N VAL A 296 -19.33 21.72 -4.20
CA VAL A 296 -20.25 22.52 -3.37
C VAL A 296 -20.40 23.95 -3.89
N GLU A 297 -19.32 24.54 -4.42
CA GLU A 297 -19.29 25.94 -4.86
C GLU A 297 -19.83 26.12 -6.29
N THR A 298 -19.55 25.18 -7.19
CA THR A 298 -19.86 25.30 -8.62
C THR A 298 -20.79 24.20 -9.17
N GLY A 299 -21.04 23.14 -8.38
CA GLY A 299 -21.79 21.98 -8.83
C GLY A 299 -20.96 20.95 -9.64
N GLU A 300 -19.67 21.22 -9.87
CA GLU A 300 -18.79 20.38 -10.67
C GLU A 300 -17.74 19.67 -9.81
N PHE A 301 -17.73 18.33 -9.85
CA PHE A 301 -16.77 17.51 -9.11
C PHE A 301 -15.48 17.38 -9.92
N ARG A 302 -14.63 18.40 -9.87
CA ARG A 302 -13.35 18.47 -10.61
C ARG A 302 -12.25 19.12 -9.78
N THR A 303 -10.99 18.98 -10.22
CA THR A 303 -9.83 19.66 -9.67
C THR A 303 -8.99 20.20 -10.82
N ASP A 304 -8.18 21.24 -10.58
CA ASP A 304 -7.27 21.78 -11.59
C ASP A 304 -6.37 20.69 -12.18
N SER A 305 -5.89 19.75 -11.34
CA SER A 305 -5.06 18.63 -11.83
C SER A 305 -5.84 17.63 -12.68
N THR A 306 -7.12 17.36 -12.37
CA THR A 306 -7.95 16.49 -13.22
C THR A 306 -8.28 17.13 -14.54
N ASP A 307 -8.48 18.45 -14.57
CA ASP A 307 -8.73 19.19 -15.80
C ASP A 307 -7.51 19.12 -16.73
N VAL A 308 -6.31 19.37 -16.20
CA VAL A 308 -5.06 19.21 -16.97
C VAL A 308 -4.87 17.78 -17.48
N LEU A 309 -5.16 16.77 -16.65
CA LEU A 309 -5.09 15.37 -17.04
C LEU A 309 -6.06 15.08 -18.19
N MET A 310 -7.32 15.52 -18.09
CA MET A 310 -8.36 15.20 -19.07
C MET A 310 -8.20 15.97 -20.38
N GLU A 311 -7.75 17.22 -20.33
CA GLU A 311 -7.62 18.06 -21.52
C GLU A 311 -6.33 17.83 -22.30
N ARG A 312 -5.21 17.51 -21.60
CA ARG A 312 -3.87 17.59 -22.20
C ARG A 312 -3.07 16.30 -22.14
N MET A 313 -3.34 15.40 -21.19
CA MET A 313 -2.47 14.26 -20.90
C MET A 313 -2.95 12.93 -21.48
N TRP A 314 -4.15 12.84 -22.06
CA TRP A 314 -4.57 11.64 -22.78
C TRP A 314 -3.84 11.57 -24.13
N LYS A 315 -2.79 10.74 -24.19
CA LYS A 315 -1.95 10.53 -25.36
C LYS A 315 -2.01 9.07 -25.78
N TRP A 316 -2.58 8.81 -26.93
CA TRP A 316 -2.72 7.47 -27.48
C TRP A 316 -1.81 7.27 -28.68
N PRO A 317 -1.32 6.04 -28.95
CA PRO A 317 -0.58 5.74 -30.17
C PRO A 317 -1.34 6.11 -31.43
N SER A 318 -0.61 6.57 -32.44
CA SER A 318 -1.18 6.90 -33.74
C SER A 318 -1.18 5.72 -34.72
N ASP A 319 -0.40 4.68 -34.46
CA ASP A 319 -0.23 3.52 -35.31
C ASP A 319 -0.48 2.20 -34.60
N LEU A 320 -0.86 1.16 -35.34
CA LEU A 320 -1.22 -0.14 -34.83
C LEU A 320 -0.06 -0.87 -34.15
N HIS A 321 1.17 -0.68 -34.65
CA HIS A 321 2.34 -1.33 -34.09
C HIS A 321 2.57 -0.84 -32.65
N THR A 322 2.56 0.47 -32.45
CA THR A 322 2.71 1.07 -31.10
C THR A 322 1.55 0.68 -30.17
N TRP A 323 0.31 0.56 -30.69
CA TRP A 323 -0.81 0.06 -29.90
C TRP A 323 -0.56 -1.37 -29.37
N VAL A 324 0.02 -2.25 -30.17
CA VAL A 324 0.19 -3.67 -29.79
C VAL A 324 1.47 -3.88 -28.97
N PHE A 325 2.60 -3.31 -29.45
CA PHE A 325 3.93 -3.62 -28.95
C PHE A 325 4.56 -2.50 -28.10
N GLY A 326 4.03 -1.28 -28.20
CA GLY A 326 4.64 -0.09 -27.61
C GLY A 326 5.80 0.46 -28.43
N GLN A 327 6.36 1.54 -27.95
CA GLN A 327 7.53 2.21 -28.53
C GLN A 327 8.65 2.46 -27.51
N GLY A 328 8.53 1.91 -26.30
CA GLY A 328 9.54 2.02 -25.26
C GLY A 328 9.69 3.41 -24.61
N THR A 329 8.80 4.36 -24.90
CA THR A 329 8.82 5.72 -24.33
C THR A 329 8.02 5.79 -23.04
N PHE A 330 8.48 6.58 -22.07
CA PHE A 330 7.84 6.64 -20.76
C PHE A 330 7.92 8.01 -20.07
N GLY A 331 6.79 8.40 -19.46
CA GLY A 331 6.71 9.56 -18.57
C GLY A 331 6.49 10.90 -19.26
N ILE A 332 6.42 11.95 -18.43
CA ILE A 332 6.05 13.30 -18.86
C ILE A 332 7.04 13.91 -19.86
N TYR A 333 8.33 13.58 -19.73
CA TYR A 333 9.37 14.17 -20.57
C TYR A 333 9.37 13.59 -21.99
N GLU A 334 9.00 12.31 -22.17
CA GLU A 334 8.99 11.66 -23.49
C GLU A 334 7.60 11.69 -24.12
N ASN A 335 6.56 11.45 -23.31
CA ASN A 335 5.18 11.27 -23.79
C ASN A 335 4.26 12.46 -23.51
N ASN A 336 4.68 13.47 -22.76
CA ASN A 336 3.84 14.57 -22.25
C ASN A 336 2.59 14.06 -21.52
N THR A 337 2.71 12.96 -20.78
CA THR A 337 1.62 12.37 -20.01
C THR A 337 2.14 11.70 -18.73
N ASP A 338 1.36 11.86 -17.64
CA ASP A 338 1.53 11.10 -16.41
C ASP A 338 0.52 9.94 -16.31
N ILE A 339 -0.50 9.93 -17.19
CA ILE A 339 -1.56 8.94 -17.17
C ILE A 339 -0.98 7.54 -17.38
N GLY A 340 -1.21 6.65 -16.39
CA GLY A 340 -0.68 5.30 -16.39
C GLY A 340 -1.10 4.50 -17.61
N TYR A 341 -2.36 4.53 -17.99
CA TYR A 341 -2.86 3.83 -19.18
C TYR A 341 -2.17 4.27 -20.48
N CYS A 342 -1.95 5.57 -20.62
CA CYS A 342 -1.24 6.11 -21.79
C CYS A 342 0.22 5.67 -21.77
N ASN A 343 0.90 5.82 -20.63
CA ASN A 343 2.29 5.45 -20.48
C ASN A 343 2.53 3.95 -20.69
N PHE A 344 1.67 3.06 -20.15
CA PHE A 344 1.79 1.63 -20.41
C PHE A 344 1.58 1.30 -21.88
N THR A 345 0.56 1.90 -22.52
CA THR A 345 0.29 1.65 -23.93
C THR A 345 1.43 2.15 -24.83
N LEU A 346 1.99 3.32 -24.54
CA LEU A 346 3.13 3.86 -25.30
C LEU A 346 4.43 3.08 -25.01
N TYR A 347 4.62 2.59 -23.78
CA TYR A 347 5.83 1.87 -23.40
C TYR A 347 5.86 0.43 -23.91
N CYS A 348 4.87 -0.38 -23.56
CA CYS A 348 4.86 -1.83 -23.82
C CYS A 348 3.63 -2.32 -24.60
N GLY A 349 2.82 -1.40 -25.13
CA GLY A 349 1.60 -1.70 -25.87
C GLY A 349 0.50 -2.30 -25.02
N LEU A 350 -0.63 -2.58 -25.65
CA LEU A 350 -1.76 -3.25 -24.99
C LEU A 350 -1.39 -4.64 -24.47
N VAL A 351 -0.51 -5.36 -25.18
CA VAL A 351 -0.08 -6.70 -24.73
C VAL A 351 0.65 -6.62 -23.41
N GLY A 352 1.63 -5.73 -23.28
CA GLY A 352 2.35 -5.53 -22.01
C GLY A 352 1.44 -5.02 -20.90
N MET A 353 0.55 -4.08 -21.19
CA MET A 353 -0.43 -3.57 -20.22
C MET A 353 -1.38 -4.67 -19.72
N VAL A 354 -1.85 -5.56 -20.60
CA VAL A 354 -2.69 -6.71 -20.23
C VAL A 354 -1.90 -7.71 -19.39
N MET A 355 -0.66 -8.02 -19.76
CA MET A 355 0.21 -8.90 -18.95
C MET A 355 0.40 -8.35 -17.53
N PHE A 356 0.66 -7.05 -17.40
CA PHE A 356 0.83 -6.40 -16.12
C PHE A 356 -0.48 -6.34 -15.30
N SER A 357 -1.60 -6.12 -15.98
CA SER A 357 -2.93 -6.19 -15.37
C SER A 357 -3.25 -7.60 -14.82
N ILE A 358 -2.96 -8.65 -15.58
CA ILE A 358 -3.14 -10.05 -15.15
C ILE A 358 -2.24 -10.37 -13.95
N PHE A 359 -1.01 -9.86 -13.93
CA PHE A 359 -0.11 -9.99 -12.78
C PHE A 359 -0.75 -9.44 -11.49
N PHE A 360 -1.29 -8.20 -11.51
CA PHE A 360 -1.95 -7.65 -10.32
C PHE A 360 -3.25 -8.36 -9.97
N LEU A 361 -4.05 -8.73 -10.95
CA LEU A 361 -5.25 -9.56 -10.70
C LEU A 361 -4.87 -10.86 -9.97
N TYR A 362 -3.82 -11.52 -10.42
CA TYR A 362 -3.31 -12.72 -9.75
C TYR A 362 -2.86 -12.41 -8.32
N CYS A 363 -1.98 -11.43 -8.12
CA CYS A 363 -1.43 -11.07 -6.81
C CYS A 363 -2.51 -10.77 -5.78
N HIS A 364 -3.54 -10.01 -6.15
CA HIS A 364 -4.63 -9.68 -5.25
C HIS A 364 -5.62 -10.83 -5.03
N LEU A 365 -5.90 -11.64 -6.06
CA LEU A 365 -6.90 -12.71 -5.97
C LEU A 365 -6.37 -13.98 -5.30
N VAL A 366 -5.07 -14.26 -5.39
CA VAL A 366 -4.49 -15.46 -4.77
C VAL A 366 -4.70 -15.49 -3.26
N GLN A 367 -4.76 -14.32 -2.62
CA GLN A 367 -5.03 -14.18 -1.19
C GLN A 367 -6.41 -14.74 -0.79
N ASN A 368 -7.39 -14.68 -1.70
CA ASN A 368 -8.75 -15.16 -1.44
C ASN A 368 -8.83 -16.69 -1.31
N ARG A 369 -7.83 -17.42 -1.82
CA ARG A 369 -7.78 -18.88 -1.67
C ARG A 369 -7.63 -19.28 -0.21
N LYS A 370 -6.91 -18.46 0.59
CA LYS A 370 -6.64 -18.73 2.00
C LYS A 370 -7.54 -17.96 2.95
N TYR A 371 -7.81 -16.70 2.66
CA TYR A 371 -8.57 -15.81 3.52
C TYR A 371 -9.88 -15.43 2.84
N LYS A 372 -10.95 -16.22 3.07
CA LYS A 372 -12.30 -15.90 2.55
C LYS A 372 -12.76 -14.50 2.95
N GLU A 373 -12.34 -14.03 4.13
CA GLU A 373 -12.66 -12.71 4.66
C GLU A 373 -11.95 -11.59 3.89
N PHE A 374 -10.86 -11.89 3.18
CA PHE A 374 -10.07 -10.94 2.40
C PHE A 374 -10.67 -10.63 1.02
N GLN A 375 -11.72 -11.34 0.60
CA GLN A 375 -12.30 -11.21 -0.73
C GLN A 375 -12.69 -9.77 -1.12
N ILE A 376 -13.36 -9.03 -0.21
CA ILE A 376 -13.72 -7.62 -0.48
C ILE A 376 -12.46 -6.78 -0.62
N THR A 377 -11.49 -6.96 0.27
CA THR A 377 -10.23 -6.25 0.26
C THR A 377 -9.48 -6.46 -1.04
N SER A 378 -9.41 -7.70 -1.54
CA SER A 378 -8.81 -8.01 -2.84
C SER A 378 -9.46 -7.22 -3.97
N TRP A 379 -10.79 -7.17 -4.04
CA TRP A 379 -11.49 -6.39 -5.05
C TRP A 379 -11.26 -4.89 -4.91
N LEU A 380 -11.12 -4.38 -3.69
CA LEU A 380 -10.81 -2.97 -3.45
C LEU A 380 -9.36 -2.64 -3.82
N LEU A 381 -8.41 -3.55 -3.59
CA LEU A 381 -7.02 -3.38 -4.02
C LEU A 381 -6.91 -3.42 -5.55
N ILE A 382 -7.65 -4.32 -6.22
CA ILE A 382 -7.79 -4.33 -7.68
C ILE A 382 -8.34 -2.98 -8.16
N ALA A 383 -9.45 -2.54 -7.60
CA ALA A 383 -10.05 -1.26 -7.96
C ALA A 383 -9.06 -0.10 -7.74
N LEU A 384 -8.35 -0.08 -6.61
CA LEU A 384 -7.33 0.93 -6.31
C LEU A 384 -6.23 0.94 -7.37
N THR A 385 -5.68 -0.22 -7.74
CA THR A 385 -4.64 -0.35 -8.77
C THR A 385 -5.08 0.30 -10.08
N PHE A 386 -6.27 -0.07 -10.59
CA PHE A 386 -6.74 0.45 -11.88
C PHE A 386 -7.21 1.90 -11.83
N ILE A 387 -7.77 2.36 -10.70
CA ILE A 387 -8.12 3.79 -10.53
C ILE A 387 -6.85 4.64 -10.50
N VAL A 388 -5.80 4.18 -9.83
CA VAL A 388 -4.53 4.91 -9.75
C VAL A 388 -3.91 5.08 -11.14
N TRP A 389 -4.02 4.10 -12.03
CA TRP A 389 -3.50 4.20 -13.41
C TRP A 389 -4.20 5.27 -14.27
N VAL A 390 -5.35 5.78 -13.87
CA VAL A 390 -5.94 6.98 -14.50
C VAL A 390 -5.02 8.20 -14.32
N LYS A 391 -4.21 8.23 -13.26
CA LYS A 391 -3.39 9.38 -12.90
C LYS A 391 -1.90 9.12 -13.04
N VAL A 392 -1.43 7.96 -12.61
CA VAL A 392 0.01 7.65 -12.51
C VAL A 392 0.29 6.17 -12.69
N THR A 393 1.50 5.81 -13.11
CA THR A 393 1.96 4.43 -13.37
C THR A 393 2.48 3.70 -12.13
N THR A 394 2.19 4.17 -10.92
CA THR A 394 2.66 3.51 -9.68
C THR A 394 1.85 2.26 -9.39
N ASP A 395 2.51 1.24 -8.84
CA ASP A 395 1.89 -0.01 -8.41
C ASP A 395 1.80 -0.13 -6.87
N ILE A 396 1.04 -1.12 -6.41
CA ILE A 396 0.87 -1.44 -4.98
C ILE A 396 1.43 -2.81 -4.61
N PHE A 397 2.37 -3.35 -5.40
CA PHE A 397 2.94 -4.67 -5.17
C PHE A 397 3.59 -4.82 -3.79
N PHE A 398 4.01 -3.72 -3.15
CA PHE A 398 4.56 -3.75 -1.79
C PHE A 398 3.63 -4.42 -0.77
N ILE A 399 2.29 -4.27 -0.92
CA ILE A 399 1.34 -4.92 0.00
C ILE A 399 1.18 -6.41 -0.32
N ASP A 400 1.15 -6.77 -1.62
CA ASP A 400 1.07 -8.17 -2.03
C ASP A 400 2.30 -8.96 -1.58
N ALA A 401 3.48 -8.36 -1.68
CA ALA A 401 4.72 -8.97 -1.20
C ALA A 401 4.68 -9.27 0.31
N LEU A 402 4.15 -8.33 1.13
CA LEU A 402 3.94 -8.57 2.56
C LEU A 402 2.93 -9.69 2.81
N LEU A 403 1.84 -9.71 2.05
CA LEU A 403 0.82 -10.73 2.17
C LEU A 403 1.35 -12.11 1.75
N PHE A 404 2.22 -12.19 0.74
CA PHE A 404 2.87 -13.45 0.33
C PHE A 404 3.73 -14.03 1.45
N CYS A 405 4.44 -13.21 2.21
CA CYS A 405 5.21 -13.67 3.37
C CYS A 405 4.32 -14.19 4.50
N ALA A 406 3.21 -13.50 4.81
CA ALA A 406 2.28 -13.91 5.86
C ALA A 406 1.52 -15.19 5.53
N VAL A 407 1.36 -15.51 4.25
CA VAL A 407 0.66 -16.70 3.77
C VAL A 407 1.50 -17.97 3.93
N GLY A 408 2.83 -17.89 3.83
CA GLY A 408 3.72 -19.03 3.94
C GLY A 408 3.55 -19.82 5.25
N ASP A 409 3.50 -19.13 6.37
CA ASP A 409 3.37 -19.74 7.71
C ASP A 409 2.06 -20.52 7.93
N TYR A 410 1.02 -20.18 7.20
CA TYR A 410 -0.28 -20.87 7.36
C TYR A 410 -0.27 -22.24 6.68
N GLU A 411 0.50 -22.41 5.60
CA GLU A 411 0.64 -23.72 4.91
C GLU A 411 1.40 -24.70 5.80
N GLU A 412 2.50 -24.28 6.41
CA GLU A 412 3.27 -25.12 7.34
C GLU A 412 2.45 -25.52 8.57
N ALA A 413 1.67 -24.57 9.15
CA ALA A 413 0.81 -24.86 10.31
C ALA A 413 -0.33 -25.83 9.95
N THR A 414 -0.88 -25.75 8.74
CA THR A 414 -1.99 -26.62 8.30
C THR A 414 -1.46 -28.00 7.92
N GLU A 415 -0.34 -28.10 7.23
CA GLU A 415 0.31 -29.39 6.93
C GLU A 415 0.80 -30.09 8.19
N SER A 416 1.34 -29.37 9.17
CA SER A 416 1.75 -29.95 10.46
C SER A 416 0.54 -30.45 11.27
N THR A 417 -0.60 -29.76 11.20
CA THR A 417 -1.83 -30.16 11.89
C THR A 417 -2.48 -31.37 11.20
N ASP A 418 -2.52 -31.39 9.87
CA ASP A 418 -3.04 -32.53 9.11
C ASP A 418 -2.16 -33.78 9.23
N SER A 419 -0.84 -33.61 9.44
CA SER A 419 0.08 -34.72 9.71
C SER A 419 0.00 -35.25 11.15
N LEU A 420 -0.48 -34.43 12.10
CA LEU A 420 -0.67 -34.82 13.49
C LEU A 420 -2.01 -35.53 13.76
N LEU A 421 -3.07 -35.18 13.01
CA LEU A 421 -4.39 -35.80 13.14
C LEU A 421 -4.38 -37.33 12.97
N PRO A 422 -3.73 -37.93 11.93
CA PRO A 422 -3.62 -39.38 11.79
C PRO A 422 -2.83 -40.03 12.91
N LYS A 423 -1.76 -39.40 13.41
CA LYS A 423 -0.97 -39.88 14.52
C LYS A 423 -1.73 -39.87 15.86
N MET A 424 -2.52 -38.84 16.11
CA MET A 424 -3.37 -38.77 17.29
C MET A 424 -4.52 -39.78 17.24
N MET A 425 -5.13 -40.02 16.08
CA MET A 425 -6.14 -41.07 15.90
C MET A 425 -5.55 -42.48 16.09
N GLN A 426 -4.35 -42.73 15.62
CA GLN A 426 -3.66 -44.01 15.89
C GLN A 426 -3.37 -44.20 17.38
N LEU A 427 -2.91 -43.18 18.09
CA LEU A 427 -2.67 -43.22 19.53
C LEU A 427 -3.97 -43.42 20.34
N TYR A 428 -5.08 -42.82 19.91
CA TYR A 428 -6.37 -42.99 20.55
C TYR A 428 -6.93 -44.40 20.38
N ASN A 429 -6.84 -44.96 19.17
CA ASN A 429 -7.28 -46.32 18.86
C ASN A 429 -6.41 -47.39 19.55
N THR A 430 -5.11 -47.13 19.79
CA THR A 430 -4.24 -48.03 20.54
C THR A 430 -4.50 -48.03 22.04
N LYS A 431 -5.07 -46.92 22.58
CA LYS A 431 -5.49 -46.87 24.00
C LYS A 431 -6.84 -47.50 24.28
N GLN A 432 -7.73 -47.65 23.29
CA GLN A 432 -9.01 -48.34 23.46
C GLN A 432 -8.90 -49.88 23.33
N ASN A 433 -7.79 -50.37 22.75
CA ASN A 433 -7.57 -51.83 22.58
C ASN A 433 -6.61 -52.39 23.65
N ARG A 434 -6.38 -51.70 24.75
CA ARG A 434 -5.73 -52.18 25.97
C ARG A 434 -6.68 -52.00 27.19
#